data_4d74a8c782f0230c017e14e946563c1a
#
_entry.id   4d74a8c782f0230c017e14e946563c1a
#
_cell.length_a   1.000
_cell.length_b   1.000
_cell.length_c   1.000
_cell.angle_alpha   90.00
_cell.angle_beta   90.00
_cell.angle_gamma   90.00
#
_symmetry.space_group_name_H-M   'P 1'
#
loop_
_entity.id
_entity.type
_entity.pdbx_description
1 polymer ?
#
loop_
_entity_poly.entity_id
_entity_poly.type
_entity_poly.pdbx_seq_one_letter_code
_entity_poly.pdbx_strand_id
1 'polypeptide(L)'
;MNPSYNEREVLALLQEESTQKRGFEMIVAQYSEQLYWQIRRMVLSHEDANDLLQNTFVKAWLNIDYFRAEAKLSTWLYRIALNECLTFLNKQRAASTVSLDAPAADTLQKLESDPYFSGDKAQMALQKALLTLPEKQRMVFNLKYYQEMKYEQMSDIFGTSVGALKASYHHAVKKIEKILGEED
;
A
#
# COMPACT_ATOMS: atom_id res chain seq x y z
N MET A 1 14.67 6.88 -1.85
CA MET A 1 15.57 5.69 -1.78
C MET A 1 16.94 6.15 -1.29
N ASN A 2 17.48 5.47 -0.29
CA ASN A 2 18.84 5.74 0.20
C ASN A 2 19.85 5.30 -0.89
N PRO A 3 20.71 6.19 -1.43
CA PRO A 3 21.63 5.84 -2.51
C PRO A 3 22.69 4.79 -2.13
N SER A 4 22.85 4.51 -0.85
CA SER A 4 23.78 3.51 -0.32
C SER A 4 23.13 2.15 -0.02
N TYR A 5 21.83 1.95 -0.30
CA TYR A 5 21.15 0.69 -0.02
C TYR A 5 21.53 -0.39 -1.02
N ASN A 6 22.10 -1.48 -0.52
CA ASN A 6 22.45 -2.67 -1.30
C ASN A 6 21.68 -3.89 -0.76
N GLU A 7 20.68 -4.36 -1.51
CA GLU A 7 19.85 -5.50 -1.11
C GLU A 7 20.67 -6.78 -0.85
N ARG A 8 21.74 -7.02 -1.64
CA ARG A 8 22.59 -8.22 -1.44
C ARG A 8 23.34 -8.17 -0.12
N GLU A 9 23.85 -7.00 0.26
CA GLU A 9 24.51 -6.79 1.54
C GLU A 9 23.54 -7.00 2.71
N VAL A 10 22.34 -6.44 2.59
CA VAL A 10 21.28 -6.61 3.59
C VAL A 10 20.90 -8.07 3.75
N LEU A 11 20.71 -8.79 2.63
CA LEU A 11 20.40 -10.22 2.66
C LEU A 11 21.52 -11.04 3.33
N ALA A 12 22.78 -10.69 3.12
CA ALA A 12 23.90 -11.35 3.80
C ALA A 12 23.87 -11.10 5.32
N LEU A 13 23.59 -9.84 5.74
CA LEU A 13 23.45 -9.51 7.17
C LEU A 13 22.29 -10.25 7.85
N LEU A 14 21.22 -10.55 7.12
CA LEU A 14 20.07 -11.28 7.67
C LEU A 14 20.32 -12.77 7.89
N GLN A 15 21.35 -13.36 7.27
CA GLN A 15 21.66 -14.78 7.40
C GLN A 15 22.40 -15.13 8.70
N GLU A 16 23.01 -14.15 9.35
CA GLU A 16 23.77 -14.34 10.58
C GLU A 16 23.03 -13.69 11.77
N GLU A 17 22.77 -14.46 12.82
CA GLU A 17 22.05 -14.01 14.01
C GLU A 17 22.67 -12.76 14.63
N SER A 18 24.01 -12.67 14.64
CA SER A 18 24.76 -11.53 15.19
C SER A 18 24.57 -10.22 14.43
N THR A 19 24.23 -10.27 13.13
CA THR A 19 24.06 -9.10 12.25
C THR A 19 22.63 -8.90 11.76
N GLN A 20 21.75 -9.86 12.01
CA GLN A 20 20.35 -9.86 11.54
C GLN A 20 19.59 -8.58 11.91
N LYS A 21 19.74 -8.12 13.16
CA LYS A 21 19.14 -6.88 13.64
C LYS A 21 19.58 -5.67 12.81
N ARG A 22 20.87 -5.56 12.53
CA ARG A 22 21.43 -4.46 11.72
C ARG A 22 20.90 -4.51 10.29
N GLY A 23 20.84 -5.70 9.68
CA GLY A 23 20.24 -5.90 8.35
C GLY A 23 18.78 -5.45 8.33
N PHE A 24 18.02 -5.77 9.38
CA PHE A 24 16.61 -5.37 9.47
C PHE A 24 16.43 -3.86 9.70
N GLU A 25 17.27 -3.22 10.48
CA GLU A 25 17.28 -1.76 10.65
C GLU A 25 17.50 -1.04 9.31
N MET A 26 18.36 -1.58 8.44
CA MET A 26 18.56 -1.06 7.09
C MET A 26 17.31 -1.24 6.21
N ILE A 27 16.57 -2.33 6.36
CA ILE A 27 15.28 -2.55 5.69
C ILE A 27 14.27 -1.50 6.13
N VAL A 28 14.12 -1.30 7.43
CA VAL A 28 13.19 -0.31 8.00
C VAL A 28 13.54 1.08 7.46
N ALA A 29 14.81 1.50 7.54
CA ALA A 29 15.25 2.80 7.04
C ALA A 29 15.00 2.99 5.53
N GLN A 30 15.11 1.92 4.72
CA GLN A 30 14.92 1.99 3.28
C GLN A 30 13.44 2.06 2.86
N TYR A 31 12.58 1.29 3.53
CA TYR A 31 11.21 1.04 3.03
C TYR A 31 10.12 1.76 3.83
N SER A 32 10.40 2.33 5.01
CA SER A 32 9.39 2.96 5.88
C SER A 32 8.56 4.02 5.14
N GLU A 33 9.20 4.96 4.48
CA GLU A 33 8.50 6.06 3.81
C GLU A 33 7.59 5.57 2.69
N GLN A 34 8.10 4.67 1.84
CA GLN A 34 7.35 4.14 0.70
C GLN A 34 6.14 3.31 1.15
N LEU A 35 6.34 2.44 2.16
CA LEU A 35 5.27 1.63 2.74
C LEU A 35 4.26 2.50 3.48
N TYR A 36 4.73 3.50 4.25
CA TYR A 36 3.84 4.46 4.91
C TYR A 36 2.88 5.11 3.93
N TRP A 37 3.39 5.70 2.84
CA TRP A 37 2.55 6.37 1.86
C TRP A 37 1.61 5.41 1.12
N GLN A 38 2.04 4.18 0.87
CA GLN A 38 1.18 3.16 0.30
C GLN A 38 0.01 2.82 1.24
N ILE A 39 0.30 2.60 2.52
CA ILE A 39 -0.69 2.32 3.55
C ILE A 39 -1.59 3.55 3.75
N ARG A 40 -1.00 4.75 3.86
CA ARG A 40 -1.68 6.01 4.10
C ARG A 40 -2.77 6.32 3.07
N ARG A 41 -2.49 6.04 1.79
CA ARG A 41 -3.47 6.19 0.70
C ARG A 41 -4.59 5.15 0.74
N MET A 42 -4.39 4.05 1.47
CA MET A 42 -5.42 3.02 1.64
C MET A 42 -6.34 3.33 2.81
N VAL A 43 -5.80 3.73 3.96
CA VAL A 43 -6.55 3.88 5.21
C VAL A 43 -6.91 5.32 5.57
N LEU A 44 -6.27 6.30 4.93
CA LEU A 44 -6.47 7.76 5.06
C LEU A 44 -6.15 8.37 6.45
N SER A 45 -6.14 7.61 7.51
CA SER A 45 -5.78 8.06 8.85
C SER A 45 -4.27 7.97 9.06
N HIS A 46 -3.66 9.03 9.59
CA HIS A 46 -2.23 9.06 9.94
C HIS A 46 -1.90 8.03 11.04
N GLU A 47 -2.74 7.97 12.07
CA GLU A 47 -2.58 7.05 13.20
C GLU A 47 -2.68 5.60 12.73
N ASP A 48 -3.76 5.25 12.00
CA ASP A 48 -3.95 3.91 11.45
C ASP A 48 -2.80 3.52 10.51
N ALA A 49 -2.30 4.47 9.70
CA ALA A 49 -1.18 4.19 8.80
C ALA A 49 0.12 3.89 9.55
N ASN A 50 0.41 4.59 10.64
CA ASN A 50 1.56 4.31 11.49
C ASN A 50 1.43 2.95 12.18
N ASP A 51 0.27 2.63 12.72
CA ASP A 51 0.01 1.34 13.37
C ASP A 51 0.17 0.17 12.40
N LEU A 52 -0.37 0.30 11.19
CA LEU A 52 -0.23 -0.73 10.15
C LEU A 52 1.21 -0.84 9.62
N LEU A 53 1.94 0.26 9.54
CA LEU A 53 3.36 0.24 9.21
C LEU A 53 4.18 -0.49 10.27
N GLN A 54 3.95 -0.20 11.54
CA GLN A 54 4.55 -0.91 12.66
C GLN A 54 4.23 -2.41 12.60
N ASN A 55 2.96 -2.77 12.46
CA ASN A 55 2.52 -4.16 12.35
C ASN A 55 3.17 -4.87 11.16
N THR A 56 3.33 -4.16 10.03
CA THR A 56 4.03 -4.68 8.85
C THR A 56 5.47 -5.07 9.19
N PHE A 57 6.22 -4.18 9.84
CA PHE A 57 7.62 -4.47 10.21
C PHE A 57 7.73 -5.53 11.32
N VAL A 58 6.82 -5.53 12.30
CA VAL A 58 6.78 -6.60 13.31
C VAL A 58 6.55 -7.96 12.64
N LYS A 59 5.58 -8.06 11.71
CA LYS A 59 5.34 -9.31 10.97
C LYS A 59 6.51 -9.68 10.06
N ALA A 60 7.16 -8.70 9.44
CA ALA A 60 8.35 -8.93 8.65
C ALA A 60 9.49 -9.46 9.52
N TRP A 61 9.75 -8.88 10.69
CA TRP A 61 10.76 -9.36 11.62
C TRP A 61 10.50 -10.80 12.08
N LEU A 62 9.27 -11.09 12.50
CA LEU A 62 8.89 -12.43 12.97
C LEU A 62 8.96 -13.51 11.89
N ASN A 63 8.97 -13.14 10.62
CA ASN A 63 9.00 -14.06 9.49
C ASN A 63 10.26 -13.92 8.63
N ILE A 64 11.27 -13.18 9.08
CA ILE A 64 12.45 -12.89 8.27
C ILE A 64 13.24 -14.17 7.94
N ASP A 65 13.27 -15.14 8.85
CA ASP A 65 13.96 -16.42 8.66
C ASP A 65 13.30 -17.30 7.57
N TYR A 66 12.03 -17.03 7.25
CA TYR A 66 11.30 -17.71 6.20
C TYR A 66 11.39 -17.00 4.84
N PHE A 67 12.05 -15.85 4.79
CA PHE A 67 12.26 -15.14 3.54
C PHE A 67 13.31 -15.84 2.68
N ARG A 68 12.87 -16.51 1.61
CA ARG A 68 13.73 -17.37 0.75
C ARG A 68 14.42 -16.60 -0.40
N ALA A 69 14.25 -15.28 -0.50
CA ALA A 69 14.77 -14.48 -1.61
C ALA A 69 14.33 -14.94 -3.03
N GLU A 70 13.23 -15.70 -3.12
CA GLU A 70 12.61 -16.09 -4.40
C GLU A 70 11.96 -14.88 -5.12
N ALA A 71 11.54 -13.87 -4.34
CA ALA A 71 11.11 -12.57 -4.81
C ALA A 71 11.98 -11.47 -4.20
N LYS A 72 11.90 -10.24 -4.75
CA LYS A 72 12.58 -9.09 -4.15
C LYS A 72 12.05 -8.84 -2.73
N LEU A 73 12.92 -8.38 -1.86
CA LEU A 73 12.57 -8.01 -0.49
C LEU A 73 11.42 -6.97 -0.46
N SER A 74 11.47 -5.99 -1.35
CA SER A 74 10.38 -5.00 -1.52
C SER A 74 9.03 -5.67 -1.81
N THR A 75 8.98 -6.63 -2.75
CA THR A 75 7.76 -7.37 -3.10
C THR A 75 7.17 -8.09 -1.89
N TRP A 76 8.02 -8.73 -1.11
CA TRP A 76 7.61 -9.42 0.11
C TRP A 76 7.05 -8.46 1.18
N LEU A 77 7.72 -7.32 1.40
CA LEU A 77 7.25 -6.29 2.34
C LEU A 77 5.92 -5.66 1.90
N TYR A 78 5.77 -5.34 0.61
CA TYR A 78 4.50 -4.83 0.08
C TYR A 78 3.37 -5.84 0.24
N ARG A 79 3.63 -7.14 0.06
CA ARG A 79 2.63 -8.19 0.31
C ARG A 79 2.15 -8.18 1.75
N ILE A 80 3.05 -8.07 2.73
CA ILE A 80 2.70 -7.98 4.15
C ILE A 80 1.86 -6.72 4.40
N ALA A 81 2.34 -5.55 3.97
CA ALA A 81 1.66 -4.27 4.17
C ALA A 81 0.24 -4.24 3.58
N LEU A 82 0.06 -4.73 2.36
CA LEU A 82 -1.24 -4.77 1.70
C LEU A 82 -2.20 -5.75 2.36
N ASN A 83 -1.72 -6.88 2.87
CA ASN A 83 -2.53 -7.81 3.66
C ASN A 83 -2.99 -7.19 4.99
N GLU A 84 -2.11 -6.41 5.65
CA GLU A 84 -2.50 -5.65 6.85
C GLU A 84 -3.58 -4.61 6.53
N CYS A 85 -3.43 -3.86 5.43
CA CYS A 85 -4.45 -2.91 4.98
C CYS A 85 -5.79 -3.60 4.71
N LEU A 86 -5.80 -4.72 3.98
CA LEU A 86 -7.03 -5.46 3.67
C LEU A 86 -7.71 -5.97 4.94
N THR A 87 -6.93 -6.52 5.86
CA THR A 87 -7.45 -7.01 7.15
C THR A 87 -8.07 -5.89 7.95
N PHE A 88 -7.42 -4.74 8.00
CA PHE A 88 -7.91 -3.54 8.70
C PHE A 88 -9.21 -3.02 8.06
N LEU A 89 -9.22 -2.81 6.74
CA LEU A 89 -10.38 -2.31 6.02
C LEU A 89 -11.59 -3.25 6.12
N ASN A 90 -11.37 -4.56 6.07
CA ASN A 90 -12.42 -5.55 6.27
C ASN A 90 -13.01 -5.51 7.69
N LYS A 91 -12.17 -5.34 8.72
CA LYS A 91 -12.65 -5.16 10.11
C LYS A 91 -13.45 -3.86 10.26
N GLN A 92 -12.96 -2.76 9.70
CA GLN A 92 -13.63 -1.47 9.73
C GLN A 92 -15.00 -1.54 9.04
N ARG A 93 -15.10 -2.21 7.90
CA ARG A 93 -16.35 -2.43 7.17
C ARG A 93 -17.32 -3.30 7.97
N ALA A 94 -16.84 -4.37 8.59
CA ALA A 94 -17.68 -5.23 9.42
C ALA A 94 -18.24 -4.52 10.66
N ALA A 95 -17.54 -3.52 11.18
CA ALA A 95 -17.97 -2.69 12.30
C ALA A 95 -18.94 -1.56 11.89
N SER A 96 -18.94 -1.15 10.60
CA SER A 96 -19.83 -0.12 10.09
C SER A 96 -21.04 -0.75 9.39
N THR A 97 -22.25 -0.30 9.74
CA THR A 97 -23.54 -0.72 9.15
C THR A 97 -23.79 -0.11 7.76
N VAL A 98 -22.76 0.44 7.10
CA VAL A 98 -22.88 1.24 5.87
C VAL A 98 -22.76 0.36 4.61
N SER A 99 -23.57 0.71 3.60
CA SER A 99 -23.65 0.12 2.27
C SER A 99 -22.29 -0.02 1.57
N LEU A 100 -22.11 -1.14 0.86
CA LEU A 100 -20.88 -1.55 0.16
C LEU A 100 -20.42 -0.61 -0.97
N ASP A 101 -21.28 0.29 -1.46
CA ASP A 101 -21.06 1.02 -2.72
C ASP A 101 -20.70 2.51 -2.53
N ALA A 102 -20.74 3.05 -1.32
CA ALA A 102 -20.37 4.43 -1.05
C ALA A 102 -19.29 4.50 0.04
N PRO A 103 -18.27 5.39 -0.13
CA PRO A 103 -17.36 5.69 0.99
C PRO A 103 -18.19 6.16 2.18
N ALA A 104 -17.93 5.62 3.37
CA ALA A 104 -18.61 6.08 4.57
C ALA A 104 -18.39 7.62 4.71
N ALA A 105 -19.43 8.36 5.10
CA ALA A 105 -19.36 9.81 5.29
C ALA A 105 -18.17 10.22 6.20
N ASP A 106 -17.89 9.39 7.22
CA ASP A 106 -16.71 9.52 8.09
C ASP A 106 -15.38 9.46 7.32
N THR A 107 -15.27 8.60 6.31
CA THR A 107 -14.06 8.46 5.47
C THR A 107 -13.84 9.70 4.61
N LEU A 108 -14.88 10.27 4.04
CA LEU A 108 -14.82 11.52 3.29
C LEU A 108 -14.46 12.70 4.17
N GLN A 109 -15.06 12.79 5.36
CA GLN A 109 -14.76 13.85 6.32
C GLN A 109 -13.29 13.77 6.79
N LYS A 110 -12.77 12.58 7.05
CA LYS A 110 -11.35 12.37 7.39
C LYS A 110 -10.44 12.81 6.25
N LEU A 111 -10.81 12.51 5.00
CA LEU A 111 -10.05 12.95 3.84
C LEU A 111 -10.04 14.48 3.71
N GLU A 112 -11.20 15.13 3.86
CA GLU A 112 -11.34 16.59 3.72
C GLU A 112 -10.66 17.37 4.84
N SER A 113 -10.60 16.82 6.04
CA SER A 113 -9.93 17.44 7.19
C SER A 113 -8.42 17.19 7.23
N ASP A 114 -7.89 16.35 6.34
CA ASP A 114 -6.48 15.97 6.34
C ASP A 114 -5.61 17.03 5.65
N PRO A 115 -4.66 17.67 6.38
CA PRO A 115 -3.80 18.72 5.83
C PRO A 115 -2.99 18.26 4.62
N TYR A 116 -2.67 16.98 4.52
CA TYR A 116 -1.89 16.43 3.42
C TYR A 116 -2.67 16.40 2.10
N PHE A 117 -3.98 16.14 2.16
CA PHE A 117 -4.84 16.07 0.98
C PHE A 117 -5.58 17.38 0.68
N SER A 118 -5.72 18.28 1.66
CA SER A 118 -6.54 19.49 1.54
C SER A 118 -5.94 20.62 0.73
N GLY A 119 -4.65 20.56 0.39
CA GLY A 119 -3.92 21.66 -0.28
C GLY A 119 -4.11 21.73 -1.79
N ASP A 120 -4.48 20.62 -2.45
CA ASP A 120 -4.63 20.53 -3.91
C ASP A 120 -6.00 19.93 -4.26
N LYS A 121 -6.83 20.74 -4.94
CA LYS A 121 -8.18 20.34 -5.36
C LYS A 121 -8.16 19.13 -6.30
N ALA A 122 -7.22 19.06 -7.23
CA ALA A 122 -7.10 17.94 -8.16
C ALA A 122 -6.69 16.65 -7.43
N GLN A 123 -5.77 16.76 -6.48
CA GLN A 123 -5.37 15.63 -5.64
C GLN A 123 -6.54 15.16 -4.76
N MET A 124 -7.30 16.08 -4.18
CA MET A 124 -8.49 15.77 -3.39
C MET A 124 -9.55 15.05 -4.23
N ALA A 125 -9.85 15.55 -5.44
CA ALA A 125 -10.80 14.93 -6.35
C ALA A 125 -10.35 13.52 -6.74
N LEU A 126 -9.07 13.33 -7.05
CA LEU A 126 -8.49 12.00 -7.32
C LEU A 126 -8.67 11.05 -6.12
N GLN A 127 -8.38 11.50 -4.90
CA GLN A 127 -8.55 10.68 -3.71
C GLN A 127 -10.01 10.29 -3.46
N LYS A 128 -10.94 11.22 -3.66
CA LYS A 128 -12.39 10.93 -3.60
C LYS A 128 -12.79 9.88 -4.63
N ALA A 129 -12.33 10.03 -5.88
CA ALA A 129 -12.58 9.05 -6.93
C ALA A 129 -11.99 7.67 -6.59
N LEU A 130 -10.78 7.63 -6.03
CA LEU A 130 -10.13 6.39 -5.60
C LEU A 130 -10.93 5.65 -4.50
N LEU A 131 -11.59 6.37 -3.60
CA LEU A 131 -12.43 5.77 -2.55
C LEU A 131 -13.66 5.04 -3.10
N THR A 132 -14.11 5.35 -4.30
CA THR A 132 -15.22 4.65 -4.97
C THR A 132 -14.81 3.32 -5.59
N LEU A 133 -13.50 3.05 -5.68
CA LEU A 133 -12.98 1.79 -6.24
C LEU A 133 -13.06 0.67 -5.20
N PRO A 134 -13.31 -0.58 -5.65
CA PRO A 134 -13.05 -1.75 -4.82
C PRO A 134 -11.62 -1.74 -4.32
N GLU A 135 -11.38 -2.17 -3.08
CA GLU A 135 -10.07 -2.06 -2.41
C GLU A 135 -8.93 -2.66 -3.21
N LYS A 136 -9.14 -3.85 -3.80
CA LYS A 136 -8.11 -4.48 -4.65
C LYS A 136 -7.78 -3.64 -5.90
N GLN A 137 -8.77 -3.01 -6.52
CA GLN A 137 -8.53 -2.10 -7.66
C GLN A 137 -7.77 -0.86 -7.21
N ARG A 138 -8.13 -0.28 -6.06
CA ARG A 138 -7.44 0.86 -5.46
C ARG A 138 -5.99 0.52 -5.13
N MET A 139 -5.71 -0.66 -4.59
CA MET A 139 -4.35 -1.14 -4.34
C MET A 139 -3.54 -1.25 -5.65
N VAL A 140 -4.12 -1.87 -6.68
CA VAL A 140 -3.48 -2.01 -8.00
C VAL A 140 -3.19 -0.63 -8.60
N PHE A 141 -4.15 0.31 -8.51
CA PHE A 141 -3.95 1.68 -8.97
C PHE A 141 -2.81 2.36 -8.22
N ASN A 142 -2.81 2.33 -6.89
CA ASN A 142 -1.80 2.99 -6.06
C ASN A 142 -0.38 2.46 -6.34
N LEU A 143 -0.22 1.14 -6.46
CA LEU A 143 1.08 0.54 -6.78
C LEU A 143 1.56 0.92 -8.18
N LYS A 144 0.64 0.98 -9.15
CA LYS A 144 1.00 1.30 -10.53
C LYS A 144 1.26 2.79 -10.72
N TYR A 145 0.39 3.64 -10.21
CA TYR A 145 0.43 5.09 -10.42
C TYR A 145 1.49 5.80 -9.57
N TYR A 146 1.53 5.52 -8.25
CA TYR A 146 2.43 6.23 -7.34
C TYR A 146 3.79 5.56 -7.16
N GLN A 147 3.87 4.22 -7.32
CA GLN A 147 5.10 3.46 -7.15
C GLN A 147 5.73 3.02 -8.47
N GLU A 148 5.06 3.27 -9.60
CA GLU A 148 5.48 2.85 -10.94
C GLU A 148 5.84 1.36 -11.02
N MET A 149 5.23 0.54 -10.13
CA MET A 149 5.57 -0.87 -9.98
C MET A 149 5.28 -1.65 -11.26
N LYS A 150 6.18 -2.57 -11.61
CA LYS A 150 5.98 -3.46 -12.77
C LYS A 150 4.89 -4.48 -12.49
N TYR A 151 4.09 -4.82 -13.52
CA TYR A 151 2.98 -5.78 -13.35
C TYR A 151 3.46 -7.18 -12.93
N GLU A 152 4.67 -7.57 -13.31
CA GLU A 152 5.29 -8.82 -12.88
C GLU A 152 5.48 -8.84 -11.35
N GLN A 153 5.99 -7.76 -10.77
CA GLN A 153 6.14 -7.61 -9.32
C GLN A 153 4.78 -7.57 -8.61
N MET A 154 3.81 -6.88 -9.20
CA MET A 154 2.44 -6.86 -8.67
C MET A 154 1.79 -8.25 -8.74
N SER A 155 2.07 -9.03 -9.80
CA SER A 155 1.63 -10.42 -9.92
C SER A 155 2.13 -11.28 -8.76
N ASP A 156 3.38 -11.10 -8.37
CA ASP A 156 3.96 -11.77 -7.20
C ASP A 156 3.29 -11.34 -5.88
N ILE A 157 2.92 -10.06 -5.76
CA ILE A 157 2.24 -9.53 -4.56
C ILE A 157 0.82 -10.09 -4.43
N PHE A 158 0.04 -10.02 -5.51
CA PHE A 158 -1.39 -10.33 -5.48
C PHE A 158 -1.72 -11.79 -5.78
N GLY A 159 -0.75 -12.59 -6.25
CA GLY A 159 -0.99 -13.96 -6.72
C GLY A 159 -1.95 -14.00 -7.92
N THR A 160 -1.90 -12.98 -8.78
CA THR A 160 -2.86 -12.76 -9.88
C THR A 160 -2.09 -12.52 -11.18
N SER A 161 -2.62 -12.95 -12.31
CA SER A 161 -1.94 -12.81 -13.61
C SER A 161 -1.73 -11.35 -14.00
N VAL A 162 -0.64 -11.09 -14.73
CA VAL A 162 -0.33 -9.78 -15.31
C VAL A 162 -1.49 -9.24 -16.16
N GLY A 163 -2.17 -10.10 -16.93
CA GLY A 163 -3.32 -9.72 -17.73
C GLY A 163 -4.48 -9.21 -16.88
N ALA A 164 -4.79 -9.90 -15.76
CA ALA A 164 -5.86 -9.49 -14.85
C ALA A 164 -5.51 -8.17 -14.13
N LEU A 165 -4.24 -7.94 -13.79
CA LEU A 165 -3.78 -6.68 -13.18
C LEU A 165 -3.88 -5.51 -14.16
N LYS A 166 -3.50 -5.71 -15.43
CA LYS A 166 -3.66 -4.70 -16.49
C LYS A 166 -5.14 -4.35 -16.69
N ALA A 167 -6.02 -5.34 -16.73
CA ALA A 167 -7.46 -5.12 -16.81
C ALA A 167 -7.99 -4.36 -15.59
N SER A 168 -7.57 -4.76 -14.38
CA SER A 168 -7.96 -4.09 -13.14
C SER A 168 -7.53 -2.62 -13.11
N TYR A 169 -6.28 -2.32 -13.50
CA TYR A 169 -5.78 -0.94 -13.60
C TYR A 169 -6.56 -0.13 -14.64
N HIS A 170 -6.81 -0.70 -15.83
CA HIS A 170 -7.57 -0.04 -16.88
C HIS A 170 -9.00 0.31 -16.43
N HIS A 171 -9.68 -0.62 -15.75
CA HIS A 171 -11.00 -0.36 -15.18
C HIS A 171 -10.98 0.73 -14.12
N ALA A 172 -9.95 0.74 -13.26
CA ALA A 172 -9.76 1.78 -12.26
C ALA A 172 -9.60 3.16 -12.92
N VAL A 173 -8.72 3.27 -13.92
CA VAL A 173 -8.48 4.52 -14.66
C VAL A 173 -9.78 5.02 -15.32
N LYS A 174 -10.49 4.16 -16.06
CA LYS A 174 -11.76 4.55 -16.70
C LYS A 174 -12.81 5.05 -15.72
N LYS A 175 -12.92 4.40 -14.55
CA LYS A 175 -13.88 4.83 -13.53
C LYS A 175 -13.49 6.18 -12.95
N ILE A 176 -12.19 6.41 -12.70
CA ILE A 176 -11.67 7.68 -12.21
C ILE A 176 -11.90 8.79 -13.24
N GLU A 177 -11.53 8.57 -14.51
CA GLU A 177 -11.75 9.54 -15.60
C GLU A 177 -13.22 9.94 -15.72
N LYS A 178 -14.13 8.97 -15.61
CA LYS A 178 -15.57 9.26 -15.63
C LYS A 178 -15.99 10.15 -14.47
N ILE A 179 -15.55 9.87 -13.24
CA ILE A 179 -15.91 10.65 -12.06
C ILE A 179 -15.35 12.08 -12.15
N LEU A 180 -14.08 12.21 -12.55
CA LEU A 180 -13.44 13.52 -12.67
C LEU A 180 -14.02 14.37 -13.82
N GLY A 181 -14.46 13.72 -14.92
CA GLY A 181 -15.10 14.41 -16.04
C GLY A 181 -16.56 14.78 -15.80
N GLU A 182 -17.21 14.26 -14.76
CA GLU A 182 -18.57 14.65 -14.33
C GLU A 182 -18.56 15.83 -13.33
N GLU A 183 -17.37 16.16 -12.76
CA GLU A 183 -17.18 17.28 -11.83
C GLU A 183 -16.78 18.62 -12.54
N ASP A 184 -16.42 18.57 -13.84
CA ASP A 184 -16.13 19.74 -14.70
C ASP A 184 -17.41 20.22 -15.41
#